data_60b647197b663f4ce35e18b591241ade
#
_entry.id   60b647197b663f4ce35e18b591241ade
#
_cell.length_a   1.000
_cell.length_b   1.000
_cell.length_c   1.000
_cell.angle_alpha   90.00
_cell.angle_beta   90.00
_cell.angle_gamma   90.00
#
_symmetry.space_group_name_H-M   'P 1'
#
loop_
_entity.id
_entity.type
_entity.pdbx_description
1 polymer ?
#
loop_
_entity_poly.entity_id
_entity_poly.type
_entity_poly.pdbx_seq_one_letter_code
_entity_poly.pdbx_strand_id
1 'polypeptide(L)'
;MELTSKQRAQLRGLANSIDTILQVGKDGIGANLIKQADDALEARELIKGRVLDNNIDYDARTAAEELAKATRSEVVQVIGTKFVLYRESHSKPREKRIQ
;
A
#
# COMPACT_ATOMS: atom_id res chain seq x y z
N MET A 1 -5.69 -9.99 8.07
CA MET A 1 -6.37 -10.50 6.87
C MET A 1 -5.37 -11.13 5.93
N GLU A 2 -5.67 -12.27 5.40
CA GLU A 2 -4.77 -12.97 4.50
C GLU A 2 -5.40 -13.08 3.11
N LEU A 3 -4.63 -12.71 2.08
CA LEU A 3 -5.13 -12.72 0.71
C LEU A 3 -4.88 -14.07 0.05
N THR A 4 -5.89 -14.58 -0.65
CA THR A 4 -5.71 -15.77 -1.49
C THR A 4 -4.91 -15.39 -2.73
N SER A 5 -4.36 -16.40 -3.42
CA SER A 5 -3.63 -16.17 -4.68
C SER A 5 -4.50 -15.49 -5.72
N LYS A 6 -5.77 -15.89 -5.79
CA LYS A 6 -6.74 -15.30 -6.73
C LYS A 6 -7.01 -13.84 -6.41
N GLN A 7 -7.21 -13.53 -5.13
CA GLN A 7 -7.44 -12.14 -4.71
C GLN A 7 -6.23 -11.28 -4.98
N ARG A 8 -5.04 -11.79 -4.68
CA ARG A 8 -3.78 -11.07 -4.91
C ARG A 8 -3.58 -10.78 -6.41
N ALA A 9 -3.88 -11.74 -7.28
CA ALA A 9 -3.79 -11.55 -8.73
C ALA A 9 -4.75 -10.48 -9.22
N GLN A 10 -5.98 -10.48 -8.71
CA GLN A 10 -6.98 -9.47 -9.04
C GLN A 10 -6.53 -8.08 -8.62
N LEU A 11 -5.99 -7.95 -7.41
CA LEU A 11 -5.52 -6.66 -6.90
C LEU A 11 -4.32 -6.14 -7.69
N ARG A 12 -3.41 -7.03 -8.13
CA ARG A 12 -2.29 -6.63 -8.99
C ARG A 12 -2.79 -6.05 -10.31
N GLY A 13 -3.83 -6.66 -10.88
CA GLY A 13 -4.44 -6.15 -12.10
C GLY A 13 -5.04 -4.76 -11.92
N LEU A 14 -5.76 -4.56 -10.82
CA LEU A 14 -6.33 -3.25 -10.51
C LEU A 14 -5.24 -2.21 -10.26
N ALA A 15 -4.14 -2.59 -9.65
CA ALA A 15 -3.05 -1.68 -9.32
C ALA A 15 -2.39 -1.08 -10.56
N ASN A 16 -2.46 -1.76 -11.71
CA ASN A 16 -1.87 -1.25 -12.94
C ASN A 16 -2.53 0.04 -13.43
N SER A 17 -3.76 0.29 -13.02
CA SER A 17 -4.52 1.47 -13.47
C SER A 17 -4.62 2.58 -12.43
N ILE A 18 -4.00 2.41 -11.25
CA ILE A 18 -4.04 3.47 -10.23
C ILE A 18 -2.71 4.21 -10.17
N ASP A 19 -2.79 5.46 -9.73
CA ASP A 19 -1.61 6.32 -9.59
C ASP A 19 -0.87 6.04 -8.30
N THR A 20 0.45 6.33 -8.32
CA THR A 20 1.27 6.29 -7.11
C THR A 20 0.92 7.50 -6.27
N ILE A 21 0.46 7.26 -5.03
CA ILE A 21 0.01 8.33 -4.13
C ILE A 21 0.88 8.49 -2.88
N LEU A 22 1.72 7.50 -2.57
CA LEU A 22 2.64 7.58 -1.44
C LEU A 22 4.07 7.64 -1.95
N GLN A 23 4.91 8.45 -1.29
CA GLN A 23 6.32 8.52 -1.61
C GLN A 23 7.13 8.43 -0.32
N VAL A 24 8.05 7.46 -0.28
CA VAL A 24 8.96 7.30 0.85
C VAL A 24 10.25 8.02 0.51
N GLY A 25 10.42 9.22 1.07
CA GLY A 25 11.58 10.07 0.81
C GLY A 25 12.67 9.88 1.86
N LYS A 26 13.57 10.86 1.95
CA LYS A 26 14.73 10.78 2.84
C LYS A 26 14.37 10.66 4.33
N ASP A 27 13.19 11.10 4.70
CA ASP A 27 12.73 11.02 6.10
C ASP A 27 12.25 9.62 6.48
N GLY A 28 12.18 8.72 5.51
CA GLY A 28 11.78 7.33 5.74
C GLY A 28 10.32 7.19 6.11
N ILE A 29 10.03 6.22 6.98
CA ILE A 29 8.66 5.91 7.39
C ILE A 29 8.43 6.48 8.78
N GLY A 30 7.80 7.65 8.83
CA GLY A 30 7.46 8.31 10.08
C GLY A 30 5.95 8.38 10.29
N ALA A 31 5.55 9.01 11.39
CA ALA A 31 4.15 9.10 11.78
C ALA A 31 3.26 9.75 10.70
N ASN A 32 3.76 10.78 10.04
CA ASN A 32 2.98 11.47 9.00
C ASN A 32 2.72 10.57 7.79
N LEU A 33 3.72 9.81 7.36
CA LEU A 33 3.57 8.91 6.23
C LEU A 33 2.63 7.76 6.58
N ILE A 34 2.76 7.22 7.78
CA ILE A 34 1.86 6.17 8.25
C ILE A 34 0.42 6.66 8.26
N LYS A 35 0.19 7.88 8.73
CA LYS A 35 -1.15 8.48 8.74
C LYS A 35 -1.69 8.66 7.32
N GLN A 36 -0.86 9.13 6.38
CA GLN A 36 -1.26 9.25 4.98
C GLN A 36 -1.67 7.90 4.40
N ALA A 37 -0.88 6.86 4.67
CA ALA A 37 -1.17 5.53 4.18
C ALA A 37 -2.46 4.99 4.79
N ASP A 38 -2.65 5.19 6.09
CA ASP A 38 -3.84 4.74 6.79
C ASP A 38 -5.10 5.40 6.24
N ASP A 39 -5.07 6.73 6.07
CA ASP A 39 -6.18 7.50 5.52
C ASP A 39 -6.48 7.08 4.08
N ALA A 40 -5.44 6.85 3.27
CA ALA A 40 -5.59 6.44 1.89
C ALA A 40 -6.20 5.05 1.78
N LEU A 41 -5.76 4.11 2.63
CA LEU A 41 -6.31 2.76 2.66
C LEU A 41 -7.78 2.77 3.07
N GLU A 42 -8.12 3.60 4.05
CA GLU A 42 -9.50 3.72 4.49
C GLU A 42 -10.41 4.26 3.37
N ALA A 43 -9.89 5.21 2.59
CA ALA A 43 -10.65 5.83 1.52
C ALA A 43 -10.70 5.01 0.23
N ARG A 44 -9.61 4.30 -0.10
CA ARG A 44 -9.44 3.65 -1.42
C ARG A 44 -9.28 2.15 -1.38
N GLU A 45 -8.92 1.58 -0.24
CA GLU A 45 -8.63 0.16 -0.01
C GLU A 45 -7.38 -0.34 -0.71
N LEU A 46 -7.14 0.04 -1.96
CA LEU A 46 -5.95 -0.34 -2.73
C LEU A 46 -5.14 0.91 -3.04
N ILE A 47 -3.88 0.94 -2.60
CA ILE A 47 -3.00 2.08 -2.81
C ILE A 47 -1.65 1.65 -3.35
N LYS A 48 -0.98 2.59 -4.00
CA LYS A 48 0.33 2.36 -4.60
C LYS A 48 1.31 3.40 -4.09
N GLY A 49 2.50 2.94 -3.75
CA GLY A 49 3.56 3.82 -3.26
C GLY A 49 4.88 3.53 -3.94
N ARG A 50 5.87 4.39 -3.70
CA ARG A 50 7.22 4.15 -4.19
C ARG A 50 8.25 4.72 -3.23
N VAL A 51 9.46 4.17 -3.30
CA VAL A 51 10.61 4.68 -2.56
C VAL A 51 11.41 5.57 -3.48
N LEU A 52 11.69 6.79 -3.03
CA LEU A 52 12.43 7.77 -3.82
C LEU A 52 13.93 7.47 -3.79
N ASP A 53 14.64 7.90 -4.83
CA ASP A 53 16.07 7.62 -4.99
C ASP A 53 16.93 8.19 -3.88
N ASN A 54 16.47 9.22 -3.19
CA ASN A 54 17.21 9.86 -2.11
C ASN A 54 17.12 9.11 -0.78
N ASN A 55 16.40 8.00 -0.72
CA ASN A 55 16.32 7.19 0.48
C ASN A 55 17.27 6.01 0.36
N ILE A 56 18.24 5.93 1.26
CA ILE A 56 19.23 4.85 1.27
C ILE A 56 18.94 3.79 2.33
N ASP A 57 17.95 4.02 3.19
CA ASP A 57 17.64 3.13 4.32
C ASP A 57 16.57 2.10 3.98
N TYR A 58 15.76 2.38 2.98
CA TYR A 58 14.63 1.52 2.63
C TYR A 58 14.64 1.13 1.17
N ASP A 59 14.48 -0.17 0.91
CA ASP A 59 14.08 -0.62 -0.43
C ASP A 59 12.55 -0.72 -0.43
N ALA A 60 11.96 -0.98 -1.60
CA ALA A 60 10.51 -1.00 -1.73
C ALA A 60 9.87 -2.09 -0.87
N ARG A 61 10.52 -3.25 -0.77
CA ARG A 61 9.99 -4.36 0.04
C ARG A 61 9.97 -4.01 1.52
N THR A 62 11.06 -3.48 2.04
CA THR A 62 11.15 -3.09 3.45
C THR A 62 10.13 -2.01 3.77
N ALA A 63 10.03 -0.99 2.91
CA ALA A 63 9.06 0.09 3.10
C ALA A 63 7.63 -0.44 3.09
N ALA A 64 7.32 -1.31 2.13
CA ALA A 64 5.99 -1.91 2.03
C ALA A 64 5.64 -2.72 3.27
N GLU A 65 6.57 -3.54 3.74
CA GLU A 65 6.35 -4.37 4.91
C GLU A 65 6.15 -3.54 6.18
N GLU A 66 6.93 -2.49 6.36
CA GLU A 66 6.78 -1.63 7.53
C GLU A 66 5.47 -0.85 7.49
N LEU A 67 5.08 -0.32 6.33
CA LEU A 67 3.79 0.37 6.20
C LEU A 67 2.63 -0.60 6.39
N ALA A 68 2.72 -1.80 5.83
CA ALA A 68 1.69 -2.81 5.98
C ALA A 68 1.48 -3.17 7.46
N LYS A 69 2.58 -3.34 8.18
CA LYS A 69 2.51 -3.66 9.61
C LYS A 69 1.89 -2.51 10.41
N ALA A 70 2.30 -1.27 10.13
CA ALA A 70 1.82 -0.10 10.85
C ALA A 70 0.34 0.20 10.56
N THR A 71 -0.14 -0.11 9.36
CA THR A 71 -1.52 0.19 8.94
C THR A 71 -2.43 -1.04 8.96
N ARG A 72 -1.89 -2.21 9.30
CA ARG A 72 -2.62 -3.49 9.28
C ARG A 72 -3.14 -3.82 7.89
N SER A 73 -2.33 -3.54 6.88
CA SER A 73 -2.66 -3.85 5.48
C SER A 73 -1.80 -5.00 4.98
N GLU A 74 -2.08 -5.44 3.75
CA GLU A 74 -1.36 -6.52 3.11
C GLU A 74 -0.52 -5.98 1.97
N VAL A 75 0.70 -6.51 1.83
CA VAL A 75 1.55 -6.20 0.68
C VAL A 75 1.06 -7.06 -0.49
N VAL A 76 0.55 -6.39 -1.53
CA VAL A 76 0.03 -7.07 -2.71
C VAL A 76 1.15 -7.37 -3.70
N GLN A 77 2.04 -6.41 -3.90
CA GLN A 77 3.08 -6.51 -4.92
C GLN A 77 4.22 -5.55 -4.62
N VAL A 78 5.44 -5.96 -4.97
CA VAL A 78 6.62 -5.09 -4.94
C VAL A 78 7.33 -5.26 -6.28
N ILE A 79 7.46 -4.17 -7.03
CA ILE A 79 8.16 -4.16 -8.33
C ILE A 79 9.12 -2.98 -8.38
N GLY A 80 10.42 -3.25 -8.48
CA GLY A 80 11.41 -2.18 -8.52
C GLY A 80 11.33 -1.31 -7.28
N THR A 81 11.07 -0.01 -7.46
CA THR A 81 10.94 0.94 -6.35
C THR A 81 9.48 1.14 -5.92
N LYS A 82 8.54 0.44 -6.54
CA LYS A 82 7.12 0.61 -6.28
C LYS A 82 6.54 -0.56 -5.49
N PHE A 83 5.49 -0.27 -4.73
CA PHE A 83 4.78 -1.29 -3.95
C PHE A 83 3.29 -0.99 -3.93
N VAL A 84 2.50 -2.04 -3.68
CA VAL A 84 1.04 -1.95 -3.63
C VAL A 84 0.56 -2.54 -2.30
N LEU A 85 -0.30 -1.81 -1.61
CA LEU A 85 -0.89 -2.23 -0.34
C LEU A 85 -2.41 -2.30 -0.47
N TYR A 86 -3.01 -3.24 0.27
CA TYR A 86 -4.46 -3.41 0.30
C TYR A 86 -4.93 -3.59 1.74
N ARG A 87 -6.04 -2.92 2.08
CA ARG A 87 -6.74 -3.12 3.34
C ARG A 87 -8.24 -2.87 3.11
N GLU A 88 -9.06 -3.77 3.62
CA GLU A 88 -10.50 -3.57 3.54
C GLU A 88 -10.92 -2.36 4.37
N SER A 89 -11.72 -1.47 3.78
CA SER A 89 -12.18 -0.26 4.45
C SER A 89 -13.28 -0.58 5.45
N HIS A 90 -13.21 0.03 6.63
CA HIS A 90 -14.21 -0.15 7.68
C HIS A 90 -15.38 0.81 7.52
N SER A 91 -15.20 1.91 6.77
CA SER A 91 -16.22 2.95 6.64
C SER A 91 -17.09 2.81 5.40
N LYS A 92 -16.68 1.97 4.43
CA LYS A 92 -17.44 1.76 3.20
C LYS A 92 -18.45 0.64 3.33
N PRO A 93 -19.64 0.76 2.68
CA PRO A 93 -20.56 -0.36 2.59
C PRO A 93 -19.90 -1.56 1.91
N ARG A 94 -20.30 -2.75 2.31
CA ARG A 94 -19.67 -3.98 1.83
C ARG A 94 -19.68 -4.10 0.30
N GLU A 95 -20.76 -3.70 -0.36
CA GLU A 95 -20.87 -3.79 -1.81
C GLU A 95 -19.97 -2.82 -2.56
N LYS A 96 -19.39 -1.84 -1.86
CA LYS A 96 -18.46 -0.88 -2.45
C LYS A 96 -17.00 -1.18 -2.16
N ARG A 97 -16.72 -2.27 -1.43
CA ARG A 97 -15.36 -2.69 -1.13
C ARG A 97 -14.79 -3.51 -2.28
N ILE A 98 -13.47 -3.46 -2.41
CA ILE A 98 -12.75 -4.32 -3.36
C ILE A 98 -12.82 -5.75 -2.84
N GLN A 99 -13.15 -6.67 -3.73
CA GLN A 99 -13.28 -8.07 -3.36
C GLN A 99 -12.20 -8.96 -3.92
#